data_083f7f61a51a1c2c15526b88e27b1add
#
_entry.id   083f7f61a51a1c2c15526b88e27b1add
#
_cell.length_a   1.000
_cell.length_b   1.000
_cell.length_c   1.000
_cell.angle_alpha   90.00
_cell.angle_beta   90.00
_cell.angle_gamma   90.00
#
_symmetry.space_group_name_H-M   'P 1'
#
loop_
_entity.id
_entity.type
_entity.pdbx_description
1 polymer ?
#
loop_
_entity_poly.entity_id
_entity_poly.type
_entity_poly.pdbx_seq_one_letter_code
_entity_poly.pdbx_strand_id
1 'polypeptide(L)'
;GLLIRAFEEIQWMREEQISLSASFDASVYAWNHGAVHTLKEEQAAFITAPWELNSRELEPVFEACRREGLPAELIVYGRAPMMVSAQCITKTVKGCSKCPSLLWMKDRTGARLPVQNHCAFCYNTILNPLPVSLHGCADSVKRLAPEGLRLCFTIETGEETKAVLNAFAAEFIRGENAEPPFTEFTRGHFRRGVE
;
A
#
# COMPACT_ATOMS: atom_id res chain seq x y z
N GLY A 1 -16.92 -2.63 7.30
CA GLY A 1 -16.24 -3.52 6.36
C GLY A 1 -14.92 -4.04 6.88
N LEU A 2 -14.38 -5.03 6.22
CA LEU A 2 -13.09 -5.62 6.53
C LEU A 2 -12.13 -5.35 5.37
N LEU A 3 -10.84 -5.18 5.69
CA LEU A 3 -9.77 -5.13 4.70
C LEU A 3 -9.04 -6.48 4.74
N ILE A 4 -9.23 -7.27 3.70
CA ILE A 4 -8.66 -8.61 3.54
C ILE A 4 -7.24 -8.50 3.00
N ARG A 5 -6.30 -9.13 3.66
CA ARG A 5 -4.88 -9.09 3.32
C ARG A 5 -4.29 -10.45 2.96
N ALA A 6 -5.03 -11.51 3.28
CA ALA A 6 -4.68 -12.89 2.98
C ALA A 6 -5.93 -13.73 2.68
N PHE A 7 -5.79 -14.78 1.86
CA PHE A 7 -6.93 -15.63 1.47
C PHE A 7 -7.53 -16.41 2.64
N GLU A 8 -6.74 -16.69 3.66
CA GLU A 8 -7.18 -17.35 4.91
C GLU A 8 -8.26 -16.53 5.63
N GLU A 9 -8.23 -15.20 5.50
CA GLU A 9 -9.24 -14.31 6.09
C GLU A 9 -10.61 -14.47 5.41
N ILE A 10 -10.65 -14.79 4.11
CA ILE A 10 -11.88 -15.10 3.38
C ILE A 10 -12.48 -16.39 3.93
N GLN A 11 -11.67 -17.42 4.10
CA GLN A 11 -12.11 -18.69 4.64
C GLN A 11 -12.66 -18.53 6.06
N TRP A 12 -11.94 -17.77 6.90
CA TRP A 12 -12.39 -17.42 8.24
C TRP A 12 -13.75 -16.69 8.23
N MET A 13 -13.95 -15.73 7.34
CA MET A 13 -15.25 -15.03 7.20
C MET A 13 -16.39 -16.00 6.87
N ARG A 14 -16.12 -16.99 6.01
CA ARG A 14 -17.11 -18.03 5.66
C ARG A 14 -17.43 -18.93 6.83
N GLU A 15 -16.42 -19.42 7.54
CA GLU A 15 -16.59 -20.30 8.70
C GLU A 15 -17.35 -19.63 9.84
N GLU A 16 -17.03 -18.37 10.12
CA GLU A 16 -17.69 -17.58 11.17
C GLU A 16 -18.97 -16.87 10.69
N GLN A 17 -19.40 -17.12 9.45
CA GLN A 17 -20.61 -16.54 8.84
C GLN A 17 -20.67 -15.00 8.93
N ILE A 18 -19.50 -14.35 8.73
CA ILE A 18 -19.37 -12.89 8.81
C ILE A 18 -19.93 -12.27 7.51
N SER A 19 -20.98 -11.47 7.62
CA SER A 19 -21.65 -10.79 6.51
C SER A 19 -21.23 -9.33 6.33
N LEU A 20 -19.98 -9.01 6.61
CA LEU A 20 -19.44 -7.67 6.40
C LEU A 20 -18.89 -7.51 4.98
N SER A 21 -19.01 -6.31 4.43
CA SER A 21 -18.37 -5.94 3.16
C SER A 21 -16.86 -6.11 3.26
N ALA A 22 -16.26 -6.84 2.34
CA ALA A 22 -14.83 -7.15 2.27
C ALA A 22 -14.17 -6.40 1.13
N SER A 23 -13.15 -5.59 1.45
CA SER A 23 -12.23 -5.00 0.49
C SER A 23 -10.90 -5.75 0.52
N PHE A 24 -10.26 -5.89 -0.63
CA PHE A 24 -9.04 -6.69 -0.76
C PHE A 24 -7.82 -5.79 -0.95
N ASP A 25 -6.84 -5.94 -0.08
CA ASP A 25 -5.60 -5.14 -0.08
C ASP A 25 -4.66 -5.58 -1.22
N ALA A 26 -3.68 -4.76 -1.54
CA ALA A 26 -2.65 -5.02 -2.54
C ALA A 26 -1.92 -6.36 -2.33
N SER A 27 -1.85 -6.86 -1.09
CA SER A 27 -1.22 -8.13 -0.73
C SER A 27 -1.94 -9.39 -1.22
N VAL A 28 -3.16 -9.28 -1.76
CA VAL A 28 -3.85 -10.41 -2.42
C VAL A 28 -3.52 -10.52 -3.92
N TYR A 29 -2.68 -9.64 -4.43
CA TYR A 29 -2.04 -9.74 -5.75
C TYR A 29 -3.00 -9.86 -6.95
N ALA A 30 -3.89 -8.90 -7.13
CA ALA A 30 -4.73 -8.78 -8.33
C ALA A 30 -3.89 -8.39 -9.56
N TRP A 31 -3.06 -9.30 -10.09
CA TRP A 31 -2.07 -9.03 -11.13
C TRP A 31 -2.59 -9.16 -12.56
N ASN A 32 -3.72 -9.80 -12.76
CA ASN A 32 -4.29 -10.03 -14.07
C ASN A 32 -5.81 -10.21 -14.02
N HIS A 33 -6.44 -10.31 -15.19
CA HIS A 33 -7.90 -10.45 -15.29
C HIS A 33 -8.44 -11.68 -14.57
N GLY A 34 -7.71 -12.81 -14.57
CA GLY A 34 -8.13 -14.01 -13.85
C GLY A 34 -8.19 -13.80 -12.35
N ALA A 35 -7.17 -13.13 -11.76
CA ALA A 35 -7.18 -12.76 -10.36
C ALA A 35 -8.33 -11.79 -10.04
N VAL A 36 -8.56 -10.78 -10.88
CA VAL A 36 -9.69 -9.85 -10.71
C VAL A 36 -11.03 -10.58 -10.74
N HIS A 37 -11.21 -11.50 -11.68
CA HIS A 37 -12.41 -12.34 -11.78
C HIS A 37 -12.62 -13.18 -10.52
N THR A 38 -11.59 -13.88 -10.03
CA THR A 38 -11.65 -14.65 -8.77
C THR A 38 -12.05 -13.76 -7.59
N LEU A 39 -11.44 -12.56 -7.45
CA LEU A 39 -11.81 -11.66 -6.36
C LEU A 39 -13.25 -11.15 -6.49
N LYS A 40 -13.77 -11.02 -7.70
CA LYS A 40 -15.18 -10.70 -7.92
C LYS A 40 -16.09 -11.85 -7.49
N GLU A 41 -15.74 -13.11 -7.80
CA GLU A 41 -16.45 -14.30 -7.33
C GLU A 41 -16.44 -14.41 -5.78
N GLU A 42 -15.35 -13.98 -5.15
CA GLU A 42 -15.21 -13.87 -3.69
C GLU A 42 -16.01 -12.69 -3.10
N GLN A 43 -16.84 -12.03 -3.91
CA GLN A 43 -17.70 -10.91 -3.52
C GLN A 43 -16.91 -9.70 -3.00
N ALA A 44 -15.71 -9.47 -3.54
CA ALA A 44 -14.96 -8.27 -3.24
C ALA A 44 -15.80 -7.03 -3.52
N ALA A 45 -15.94 -6.18 -2.52
CA ALA A 45 -16.61 -4.89 -2.68
C ALA A 45 -15.69 -3.87 -3.34
N PHE A 46 -14.38 -4.08 -3.18
CA PHE A 46 -13.35 -3.16 -3.62
C PHE A 46 -11.98 -3.86 -3.60
N ILE A 47 -11.07 -3.50 -4.50
CA ILE A 47 -9.69 -3.99 -4.48
C ILE A 47 -8.67 -2.87 -4.51
N THR A 48 -7.49 -3.12 -3.94
CA THR A 48 -6.32 -2.25 -4.06
C THR A 48 -5.35 -2.85 -5.08
N ALA A 49 -4.98 -2.06 -6.08
CA ALA A 49 -4.02 -2.51 -7.10
C ALA A 49 -2.63 -2.78 -6.48
N PRO A 50 -1.87 -3.78 -6.99
CA PRO A 50 -0.56 -4.15 -6.46
C PRO A 50 0.49 -3.03 -6.59
N TRP A 51 1.44 -2.98 -5.65
CA TRP A 51 2.57 -2.05 -5.67
C TRP A 51 3.61 -2.35 -6.76
N GLU A 52 3.65 -3.61 -7.21
CA GLU A 52 4.73 -4.18 -8.02
C GLU A 52 4.54 -3.93 -9.51
N LEU A 53 3.32 -3.62 -9.94
CA LEU A 53 3.01 -3.40 -11.34
C LEU A 53 3.35 -1.96 -11.77
N ASN A 54 3.92 -1.84 -12.98
CA ASN A 54 4.12 -0.55 -13.59
C ASN A 54 2.82 -0.02 -14.24
N SER A 55 2.83 1.24 -14.67
CA SER A 55 1.63 1.90 -15.22
C SER A 55 1.02 1.16 -16.42
N ARG A 56 1.83 0.49 -17.26
CA ARG A 56 1.35 -0.26 -18.43
C ARG A 56 0.75 -1.61 -18.02
N GLU A 57 1.33 -2.26 -17.03
CA GLU A 57 0.83 -3.53 -16.47
C GLU A 57 -0.45 -3.32 -15.67
N LEU A 58 -0.61 -2.15 -15.05
CA LEU A 58 -1.84 -1.78 -14.35
C LEU A 58 -3.03 -1.53 -15.30
N GLU A 59 -2.80 -1.07 -16.54
CA GLU A 59 -3.87 -0.78 -17.50
C GLU A 59 -4.83 -1.98 -17.70
N PRO A 60 -4.36 -3.20 -18.05
CA PRO A 60 -5.24 -4.36 -18.20
C PRO A 60 -5.91 -4.80 -16.90
N VAL A 61 -5.30 -4.55 -15.72
CA VAL A 61 -5.92 -4.85 -14.43
C VAL A 61 -7.11 -3.93 -14.18
N PHE A 62 -6.94 -2.61 -14.31
CA PHE A 62 -8.03 -1.65 -14.15
C PHE A 62 -9.13 -1.83 -15.21
N GLU A 63 -8.75 -2.22 -16.44
CA GLU A 63 -9.73 -2.56 -17.47
C GLU A 63 -10.55 -3.81 -17.09
N ALA A 64 -9.92 -4.84 -16.55
CA ALA A 64 -10.62 -6.02 -16.04
C ALA A 64 -11.55 -5.65 -14.88
N CYS A 65 -11.11 -4.81 -13.96
CA CYS A 65 -11.94 -4.31 -12.85
C CYS A 65 -13.21 -3.61 -13.37
N ARG A 66 -13.08 -2.73 -14.37
CA ARG A 66 -14.23 -2.06 -14.98
C ARG A 66 -15.18 -3.03 -15.67
N ARG A 67 -14.66 -4.03 -16.39
CA ARG A 67 -15.48 -5.06 -17.04
C ARG A 67 -16.28 -5.91 -16.05
N GLU A 68 -15.66 -6.26 -14.91
CA GLU A 68 -16.30 -7.04 -13.84
C GLU A 68 -17.21 -6.17 -12.93
N GLY A 69 -17.23 -4.85 -13.10
CA GLY A 69 -17.92 -3.94 -12.19
C GLY A 69 -17.36 -4.03 -10.77
N LEU A 70 -16.05 -4.21 -10.63
CA LEU A 70 -15.33 -4.27 -9.36
C LEU A 70 -14.52 -2.99 -9.15
N PRO A 71 -14.91 -2.10 -8.22
CA PRO A 71 -14.18 -0.87 -7.98
C PRO A 71 -12.73 -1.15 -7.54
N ALA A 72 -11.79 -0.34 -8.01
CA ALA A 72 -10.37 -0.50 -7.69
C ALA A 72 -9.69 0.83 -7.36
N GLU A 73 -8.82 0.80 -6.35
CA GLU A 73 -8.00 1.94 -5.98
C GLU A 73 -6.53 1.73 -6.34
N LEU A 74 -5.83 2.85 -6.50
CA LEU A 74 -4.39 2.89 -6.70
C LEU A 74 -3.71 3.51 -5.48
N ILE A 75 -2.67 2.86 -4.95
CA ILE A 75 -1.82 3.46 -3.94
C ILE A 75 -0.92 4.50 -4.63
N VAL A 76 -1.08 5.75 -4.24
CA VAL A 76 -0.33 6.89 -4.82
C VAL A 76 0.72 7.45 -3.88
N TYR A 77 0.63 7.11 -2.59
CA TYR A 77 1.62 7.49 -1.57
C TYR A 77 1.73 6.43 -0.48
N GLY A 78 2.94 6.20 0.00
CA GLY A 78 3.22 5.43 1.20
C GLY A 78 4.57 4.72 1.18
N ARG A 79 4.99 4.19 2.31
CA ARG A 79 6.21 3.39 2.41
C ARG A 79 5.88 1.92 2.22
N ALA A 80 6.38 1.35 1.12
CA ALA A 80 6.19 -0.07 0.85
C ALA A 80 6.84 -0.93 1.95
N PRO A 81 6.15 -1.96 2.49
CA PRO A 81 6.76 -2.94 3.36
C PRO A 81 7.75 -3.78 2.55
N MET A 82 9.02 -3.74 2.98
CA MET A 82 10.11 -4.49 2.35
C MET A 82 10.24 -5.90 2.92
N MET A 83 9.95 -6.04 4.21
CA MET A 83 10.06 -7.30 4.92
C MET A 83 9.17 -7.32 6.16
N VAL A 84 8.56 -8.46 6.42
CA VAL A 84 7.94 -8.78 7.71
C VAL A 84 8.80 -9.85 8.39
N SER A 85 9.25 -9.58 9.63
CA SER A 85 10.10 -10.50 10.38
C SER A 85 9.45 -10.88 11.70
N ALA A 86 9.26 -12.17 11.94
CA ALA A 86 8.82 -12.72 13.22
C ALA A 86 9.87 -12.58 14.33
N GLN A 87 11.12 -12.27 13.97
CA GLN A 87 12.19 -12.01 14.92
C GLN A 87 12.18 -10.55 15.36
N CYS A 88 11.79 -10.29 16.60
CA CYS A 88 11.79 -8.94 17.15
C CYS A 88 13.23 -8.42 17.34
N ILE A 89 13.59 -7.37 16.60
CA ILE A 89 14.92 -6.75 16.63
C ILE A 89 15.28 -6.26 18.03
N THR A 90 14.34 -5.60 18.71
CA THR A 90 14.56 -5.10 20.08
C THR A 90 14.84 -6.24 21.04
N LYS A 91 14.03 -7.31 20.97
CA LYS A 91 14.21 -8.50 21.83
C LYS A 91 15.57 -9.16 21.63
N THR A 92 16.02 -9.24 20.37
CA THR A 92 17.30 -9.88 20.01
C THR A 92 18.50 -9.09 20.53
N VAL A 93 18.45 -7.75 20.52
CA VAL A 93 19.60 -6.88 20.83
C VAL A 93 19.61 -6.42 22.29
N LYS A 94 18.45 -6.08 22.85
CA LYS A 94 18.33 -5.43 24.17
C LYS A 94 17.43 -6.16 25.16
N GLY A 95 16.81 -7.26 24.75
CA GLY A 95 15.75 -7.90 25.52
C GLY A 95 14.37 -7.28 25.24
N CYS A 96 13.31 -7.96 25.66
CA CYS A 96 11.93 -7.51 25.40
C CYS A 96 11.55 -6.37 26.35
N SER A 97 11.26 -5.19 25.80
CA SER A 97 10.76 -4.04 26.55
C SER A 97 9.23 -3.94 26.55
N LYS A 98 8.53 -4.77 25.77
CA LYS A 98 7.07 -4.72 25.53
C LYS A 98 6.59 -3.33 25.05
N CYS A 99 7.47 -2.56 24.46
CA CYS A 99 7.19 -1.19 24.02
C CYS A 99 7.09 -1.14 22.49
N PRO A 100 5.93 -0.79 21.92
CA PRO A 100 5.83 -0.50 20.51
C PRO A 100 6.65 0.76 20.22
N SER A 101 7.60 0.67 19.31
CA SER A 101 8.46 1.80 18.96
C SER A 101 8.81 1.76 17.48
N LEU A 102 9.01 2.93 16.92
CA LEU A 102 9.66 3.08 15.65
C LEU A 102 11.18 2.95 15.86
N LEU A 103 11.77 1.98 15.20
CA LEU A 103 13.20 1.75 15.19
C LEU A 103 13.77 2.10 13.81
N TRP A 104 15.09 2.22 13.75
CA TRP A 104 15.79 2.49 12.50
C TRP A 104 16.91 1.46 12.32
N MET A 105 16.88 0.77 11.18
CA MET A 105 18.01 -0.03 10.74
C MET A 105 18.82 0.76 9.73
N LYS A 106 20.13 0.50 9.70
CA LYS A 106 21.02 1.02 8.67
C LYS A 106 21.56 -0.16 7.88
N ASP A 107 21.40 -0.13 6.58
CA ASP A 107 21.94 -1.15 5.69
C ASP A 107 23.44 -0.91 5.40
N ARG A 108 24.04 -1.81 4.62
CA ARG A 108 25.47 -1.72 4.22
C ARG A 108 25.76 -0.50 3.34
N THR A 109 24.76 0.07 2.67
CA THR A 109 24.90 1.26 1.81
C THR A 109 24.71 2.55 2.58
N GLY A 110 24.29 2.47 3.84
CA GLY A 110 24.02 3.61 4.70
C GLY A 110 22.56 4.06 4.69
N ALA A 111 21.69 3.43 3.91
CA ALA A 111 20.27 3.75 3.89
C ALA A 111 19.61 3.42 5.24
N ARG A 112 18.75 4.32 5.71
CA ARG A 112 18.03 4.19 6.97
C ARG A 112 16.63 3.67 6.72
N LEU A 113 16.38 2.42 7.13
CA LEU A 113 15.09 1.76 6.98
C LEU A 113 14.27 1.93 8.27
N PRO A 114 13.06 2.48 8.19
CA PRO A 114 12.16 2.50 9.34
C PRO A 114 11.65 1.11 9.65
N VAL A 115 11.60 0.77 10.93
CA VAL A 115 11.10 -0.52 11.41
C VAL A 115 9.97 -0.29 12.40
N GLN A 116 8.78 -0.69 12.05
CA GLN A 116 7.62 -0.70 12.95
C GLN A 116 7.64 -1.97 13.77
N ASN A 117 7.69 -1.83 15.09
CA ASN A 117 7.69 -2.94 16.02
C ASN A 117 6.27 -3.21 16.53
N HIS A 118 5.70 -4.34 16.12
CA HIS A 118 4.36 -4.79 16.52
C HIS A 118 4.44 -5.68 17.77
N CYS A 119 4.69 -5.05 18.92
CA CYS A 119 4.97 -5.74 20.18
C CYS A 119 3.86 -6.68 20.65
N ALA A 120 2.60 -6.40 20.36
CA ALA A 120 1.48 -7.27 20.74
C ALA A 120 1.57 -8.66 20.10
N PHE A 121 2.16 -8.73 18.89
CA PHE A 121 2.25 -9.95 18.08
C PHE A 121 3.70 -10.41 17.84
N CYS A 122 4.69 -9.75 18.45
CA CYS A 122 6.12 -10.08 18.38
C CYS A 122 6.69 -10.14 16.94
N TYR A 123 6.27 -9.27 16.04
CA TYR A 123 6.86 -9.14 14.71
C TYR A 123 7.23 -7.70 14.39
N ASN A 124 8.03 -7.50 13.33
CA ASN A 124 8.42 -6.19 12.84
C ASN A 124 8.06 -6.07 11.35
N THR A 125 7.67 -4.87 10.93
CA THR A 125 7.59 -4.51 9.52
C THR A 125 8.71 -3.54 9.20
N ILE A 126 9.58 -3.93 8.27
CA ILE A 126 10.67 -3.09 7.77
C ILE A 126 10.16 -2.39 6.52
N LEU A 127 10.20 -1.06 6.55
CA LEU A 127 9.66 -0.23 5.48
C LEU A 127 10.77 0.29 4.56
N ASN A 128 10.40 0.63 3.33
CA ASN A 128 11.31 1.29 2.39
C ASN A 128 11.81 2.62 3.00
N PRO A 129 13.11 2.92 2.87
CA PRO A 129 13.69 4.18 3.37
C PRO A 129 13.02 5.42 2.79
N LEU A 130 12.58 5.37 1.53
CA LEU A 130 11.87 6.47 0.87
C LEU A 130 10.40 6.12 0.64
N PRO A 131 9.48 7.07 0.80
CA PRO A 131 8.09 6.84 0.42
C PRO A 131 7.96 6.70 -1.10
N VAL A 132 7.08 5.82 -1.54
CA VAL A 132 6.55 5.86 -2.91
C VAL A 132 5.66 7.08 -3.02
N SER A 133 5.81 7.83 -4.10
CA SER A 133 4.95 8.98 -4.39
C SER A 133 4.67 9.07 -5.89
N LEU A 134 3.41 9.16 -6.26
CA LEU A 134 2.97 9.43 -7.63
C LEU A 134 2.59 10.90 -7.84
N HIS A 135 2.91 11.80 -6.91
CA HIS A 135 2.79 13.24 -7.12
C HIS A 135 3.59 13.67 -8.37
N GLY A 136 3.02 14.46 -9.24
CA GLY A 136 3.57 14.78 -10.56
C GLY A 136 3.33 13.71 -11.63
N CYS A 137 2.46 12.72 -11.36
CA CYS A 137 2.08 11.67 -12.32
C CYS A 137 0.56 11.68 -12.65
N ALA A 138 -0.13 12.81 -12.42
CA ALA A 138 -1.59 12.90 -12.53
C ALA A 138 -2.14 12.36 -13.85
N ASP A 139 -1.51 12.68 -14.99
CA ASP A 139 -1.97 12.22 -16.31
C ASP A 139 -1.87 10.70 -16.46
N SER A 140 -0.81 10.09 -15.95
CA SER A 140 -0.62 8.63 -15.97
C SER A 140 -1.63 7.92 -15.07
N VAL A 141 -1.89 8.49 -13.90
CA VAL A 141 -2.89 7.97 -12.96
C VAL A 141 -4.31 8.12 -13.52
N LYS A 142 -4.63 9.28 -14.11
CA LYS A 142 -5.94 9.52 -14.75
C LYS A 142 -6.23 8.55 -15.89
N ARG A 143 -5.23 8.16 -16.68
CA ARG A 143 -5.40 7.15 -17.76
C ARG A 143 -5.81 5.78 -17.22
N LEU A 144 -5.32 5.40 -16.04
CA LEU A 144 -5.73 4.15 -15.38
C LEU A 144 -7.19 4.20 -14.91
N ALA A 145 -7.72 5.40 -14.68
CA ALA A 145 -9.07 5.65 -14.19
C ALA A 145 -9.43 4.83 -12.94
N PRO A 146 -8.61 4.89 -11.85
CA PRO A 146 -8.96 4.24 -10.60
C PRO A 146 -10.19 4.92 -9.97
N GLU A 147 -11.03 4.14 -9.28
CA GLU A 147 -12.18 4.65 -8.52
C GLU A 147 -11.74 5.39 -7.24
N GLY A 148 -10.55 5.10 -6.74
CA GLY A 148 -9.98 5.73 -5.55
C GLY A 148 -8.47 5.88 -5.61
N LEU A 149 -7.97 6.86 -4.86
CA LEU A 149 -6.54 7.06 -4.63
C LEU A 149 -6.26 6.86 -3.15
N ARG A 150 -5.33 5.95 -2.85
CA ARG A 150 -4.98 5.59 -1.49
C ARG A 150 -3.64 6.20 -1.08
N LEU A 151 -3.63 6.84 0.10
CA LEU A 151 -2.41 7.30 0.75
C LEU A 151 -2.19 6.46 2.02
N CYS A 152 -1.05 5.77 2.08
CA CYS A 152 -0.69 4.88 3.20
C CYS A 152 0.31 5.57 4.11
N PHE A 153 -0.17 6.16 5.20
CA PHE A 153 0.69 6.77 6.21
C PHE A 153 1.17 5.73 7.22
N THR A 154 2.44 5.80 7.60
CA THR A 154 3.08 4.81 8.50
C THR A 154 3.89 5.47 9.61
N ILE A 155 4.82 6.34 9.27
CA ILE A 155 5.77 6.97 10.22
C ILE A 155 5.68 8.51 10.18
N GLU A 156 4.88 9.03 9.30
CA GLU A 156 4.69 10.46 9.11
C GLU A 156 4.07 11.11 10.36
N THR A 157 4.55 12.29 10.71
CA THR A 157 3.93 13.14 11.73
C THR A 157 2.58 13.68 11.25
N GLY A 158 1.78 14.23 12.14
CA GLY A 158 0.51 14.86 11.76
C GLY A 158 0.68 16.03 10.79
N GLU A 159 1.77 16.80 10.92
CA GLU A 159 2.08 17.90 10.00
C GLU A 159 2.49 17.42 8.63
N GLU A 160 3.34 16.38 8.55
CA GLU A 160 3.73 15.75 7.30
C GLU A 160 2.51 15.10 6.61
N THR A 161 1.67 14.40 7.36
CA THR A 161 0.42 13.82 6.86
C THR A 161 -0.47 14.88 6.23
N LYS A 162 -0.67 16.03 6.92
CA LYS A 162 -1.47 17.14 6.41
C LYS A 162 -0.85 17.76 5.15
N ALA A 163 0.47 17.91 5.10
CA ALA A 163 1.17 18.45 3.94
C ALA A 163 0.99 17.54 2.72
N VAL A 164 1.16 16.22 2.89
CA VAL A 164 0.94 15.21 1.85
C VAL A 164 -0.50 15.24 1.35
N LEU A 165 -1.48 15.19 2.27
CA LEU A 165 -2.90 15.24 1.91
C LEU A 165 -3.24 16.49 1.08
N ASN A 166 -2.76 17.66 1.48
CA ASN A 166 -3.00 18.91 0.77
C ASN A 166 -2.39 18.93 -0.63
N ALA A 167 -1.14 18.44 -0.78
CA ALA A 167 -0.47 18.38 -2.07
C ALA A 167 -1.17 17.42 -3.04
N PHE A 168 -1.54 16.22 -2.57
CA PHE A 168 -2.25 15.25 -3.39
C PHE A 168 -3.68 15.71 -3.73
N ALA A 169 -4.39 16.33 -2.80
CA ALA A 169 -5.70 16.93 -3.08
C ALA A 169 -5.60 18.08 -4.10
N ALA A 170 -4.56 18.91 -4.02
CA ALA A 170 -4.31 19.95 -5.01
C ALA A 170 -4.14 19.36 -6.41
N GLU A 171 -3.23 18.40 -6.58
CA GLU A 171 -2.94 17.80 -7.87
C GLU A 171 -4.09 16.94 -8.42
N PHE A 172 -4.57 15.97 -7.64
CA PHE A 172 -5.46 14.93 -8.14
C PHE A 172 -6.94 15.32 -8.12
N ILE A 173 -7.35 16.17 -7.17
CA ILE A 173 -8.76 16.58 -7.02
C ILE A 173 -9.01 17.93 -7.68
N ARG A 174 -8.14 18.93 -7.41
CA ARG A 174 -8.34 20.29 -7.91
C ARG A 174 -7.65 20.57 -9.24
N GLY A 175 -6.71 19.71 -9.66
CA GLY A 175 -5.94 19.89 -10.91
C GLY A 175 -4.94 21.05 -10.84
N GLU A 176 -4.49 21.40 -9.65
CA GLU A 176 -3.54 22.47 -9.38
C GLU A 176 -2.11 21.94 -9.41
N ASN A 177 -1.16 22.77 -9.87
CA ASN A 177 0.25 22.48 -9.69
C ASN A 177 0.62 22.75 -8.24
N ALA A 178 1.01 21.71 -7.51
CA ALA A 178 1.49 21.82 -6.16
C ALA A 178 2.92 21.27 -6.07
N GLU A 179 3.74 21.94 -5.26
CA GLU A 179 5.08 21.41 -4.96
C GLU A 179 4.96 20.13 -4.13
N PRO A 180 5.85 19.14 -4.35
CA PRO A 180 5.87 17.94 -3.54
C PRO A 180 6.19 18.31 -2.08
N PRO A 181 5.47 17.77 -1.09
CA PRO A 181 5.67 18.11 0.32
C PRO A 181 6.94 17.49 0.93
N PHE A 182 7.76 16.83 0.13
CA PHE A 182 8.99 16.13 0.52
C PHE A 182 10.03 16.22 -0.60
N THR A 183 11.30 16.26 -0.22
CA THR A 183 12.42 16.36 -1.14
C THR A 183 12.89 15.01 -1.70
N GLU A 184 12.69 13.92 -0.94
CA GLU A 184 13.15 12.59 -1.29
C GLU A 184 11.97 11.60 -1.35
N PHE A 185 11.82 10.92 -2.47
CA PHE A 185 10.81 9.90 -2.72
C PHE A 185 11.25 8.96 -3.84
N THR A 186 10.55 7.86 -3.98
CA THR A 186 10.69 6.94 -5.11
C THR A 186 9.37 6.81 -5.87
N ARG A 187 9.43 6.44 -7.15
CA ARG A 187 8.24 6.05 -7.93
C ARG A 187 7.86 4.58 -7.72
N GLY A 188 8.61 3.86 -6.90
CA GLY A 188 8.44 2.41 -6.76
C GLY A 188 8.56 1.73 -8.12
N HIS A 189 7.71 0.75 -8.36
CA HIS A 189 7.63 0.01 -9.63
C HIS A 189 6.79 0.71 -10.72
N PHE A 190 6.07 1.78 -10.39
CA PHE A 190 5.11 2.44 -11.30
C PHE A 190 5.69 2.81 -12.69
N ARG A 191 6.97 3.15 -12.76
CA ARG A 191 7.65 3.48 -14.04
C ARG A 191 8.37 2.29 -14.67
N ARG A 192 8.90 1.34 -13.89
CA ARG A 192 9.85 0.32 -14.37
C ARG A 192 9.31 -1.10 -14.25
N GLY A 193 8.37 -1.36 -13.35
CA GLY A 193 7.95 -2.70 -12.98
C GLY A 193 8.94 -3.41 -12.06
N VAL A 194 8.72 -4.70 -11.86
CA VAL A 194 9.65 -5.63 -11.20
C VAL A 194 10.48 -6.30 -12.27
N GLU A 195 11.81 -6.11 -12.25
CA GLU A 195 12.75 -6.78 -13.13
C GLU A 195 13.19 -8.11 -12.54
#